data_0657e17b483c795cf340266bf56d5ed7
#
_entry.id   0657e17b483c795cf340266bf56d5ed7
#
_cell.length_a   1.000
_cell.length_b   1.000
_cell.length_c   1.000
_cell.angle_alpha   90.00
_cell.angle_beta   90.00
_cell.angle_gamma   90.00
#
_symmetry.space_group_name_H-M   'P 1'
#
loop_
_entity.id
_entity.type
_entity.pdbx_description
1 polymer ?
#
loop_
_entity_poly.entity_id
_entity_poly.type
_entity_poly.pdbx_seq_one_letter_code
_entity_poly.pdbx_strand_id
1 'polypeptide(L)'
;MYRFFLICSLCLVLVSCSNYNEVIKGDDYVKKFELANQLFDNEEFLKSIVLYEQIYQHSPKSGEGELAYYRLGTSYYKSEDYYMAGYYFSSYIQRFPYSVKNEELMFLAAMCKVKNSPEISLDQTETEDAINAIQIFVDTYPTTALMDSSNQIIDRLRQKIETKEFNHVMLYAQTERYRAAVAAAEIFLEKYPASIHAEEVFSAMVRNSYYLTVNSVESKKSTRIDETIERMRKFEADFPDSDEIKGLNQLVNKLLN
;
A
#
# COMPACT_ATOMS: atom_id res chain seq x y z
N MET A 1 44.77 -12.90 25.85
CA MET A 1 43.87 -13.73 25.03
C MET A 1 42.86 -12.91 24.18
N TYR A 2 42.14 -11.95 24.75
CA TYR A 2 41.16 -11.13 23.99
C TYR A 2 41.74 -10.32 22.81
N ARG A 3 42.94 -9.78 22.92
CA ARG A 3 43.61 -9.04 21.84
C ARG A 3 43.97 -9.92 20.62
N PHE A 4 44.31 -11.17 20.87
CA PHE A 4 44.61 -12.12 19.78
C PHE A 4 43.34 -12.55 19.03
N PHE A 5 42.22 -12.70 19.75
CA PHE A 5 40.91 -13.00 19.16
C PHE A 5 40.37 -11.85 18.27
N LEU A 6 40.57 -10.60 18.70
CA LEU A 6 40.20 -9.40 17.95
C LEU A 6 41.03 -9.25 16.65
N ILE A 7 42.30 -9.56 16.66
CA ILE A 7 43.19 -9.49 15.50
C ILE A 7 42.83 -10.61 14.49
N CYS A 8 42.57 -11.83 14.95
CA CYS A 8 42.13 -12.93 14.09
C CYS A 8 40.76 -12.65 13.44
N SER A 9 39.80 -12.06 14.17
CA SER A 9 38.51 -11.66 13.62
C SER A 9 38.62 -10.57 12.55
N LEU A 10 39.55 -9.60 12.75
CA LEU A 10 39.79 -8.53 11.78
C LEU A 10 40.47 -9.03 10.50
N CYS A 11 41.36 -10.03 10.59
CA CYS A 11 42.02 -10.64 9.43
C CYS A 11 41.06 -11.46 8.57
N LEU A 12 40.06 -12.13 9.16
CA LEU A 12 39.05 -12.91 8.41
C LEU A 12 38.15 -12.02 7.53
N VAL A 13 37.83 -10.80 7.99
CA VAL A 13 37.03 -9.84 7.23
C VAL A 13 37.79 -9.29 6.01
N LEU A 14 39.10 -9.10 6.10
CA LEU A 14 39.92 -8.55 5.03
C LEU A 14 40.14 -9.57 3.86
N VAL A 15 40.19 -10.87 4.14
CA VAL A 15 40.37 -11.92 3.13
C VAL A 15 39.10 -12.10 2.30
N SER A 16 37.91 -11.97 2.90
CA SER A 16 36.62 -12.08 2.20
C SER A 16 36.41 -10.97 1.16
N CYS A 17 36.80 -9.73 1.46
CA CYS A 17 36.70 -8.61 0.52
C CYS A 17 37.65 -8.74 -0.69
N SER A 18 38.79 -9.37 -0.54
CA SER A 18 39.76 -9.54 -1.64
C SER A 18 39.24 -10.49 -2.72
N ASN A 19 38.67 -11.63 -2.32
CA ASN A 19 38.16 -12.64 -3.25
C ASN A 19 36.95 -12.12 -4.05
N TYR A 20 36.03 -11.38 -3.40
CA TYR A 20 34.86 -10.80 -4.08
C TYR A 20 35.28 -9.83 -5.20
N ASN A 21 36.23 -8.94 -4.92
CA ASN A 21 36.72 -7.96 -5.90
C ASN A 21 37.46 -8.60 -7.08
N GLU A 22 38.15 -9.70 -6.86
CA GLU A 22 38.81 -10.47 -7.92
C GLU A 22 37.79 -11.11 -8.85
N VAL A 23 36.75 -11.77 -8.29
CA VAL A 23 35.69 -12.43 -9.07
C VAL A 23 34.86 -11.42 -9.86
N ILE A 24 34.48 -10.29 -9.27
CA ILE A 24 33.71 -9.24 -10.00
C ILE A 24 34.47 -8.75 -11.26
N LYS A 25 35.78 -8.54 -11.16
CA LYS A 25 36.61 -8.00 -12.25
C LYS A 25 37.02 -9.03 -13.25
N GLY A 26 36.99 -10.30 -12.88
CA GLY A 26 37.38 -11.43 -13.75
C GLY A 26 36.31 -11.75 -14.78
N ASP A 27 36.66 -12.63 -15.74
CA ASP A 27 35.78 -13.10 -16.80
C ASP A 27 35.33 -14.56 -16.60
N ASP A 28 35.57 -15.12 -15.42
CA ASP A 28 35.15 -16.49 -15.07
C ASP A 28 33.69 -16.48 -14.57
N TYR A 29 32.75 -16.65 -15.48
CA TYR A 29 31.31 -16.60 -15.18
C TYR A 29 30.82 -17.80 -14.36
N VAL A 30 31.54 -18.93 -14.37
CA VAL A 30 31.25 -20.08 -13.50
C VAL A 30 31.51 -19.69 -12.06
N LYS A 31 32.69 -19.12 -11.75
CA LYS A 31 33.00 -18.62 -10.41
C LYS A 31 32.07 -17.49 -9.98
N LYS A 32 31.69 -16.59 -10.90
CA LYS A 32 30.71 -15.53 -10.60
C LYS A 32 29.39 -16.13 -10.16
N PHE A 33 28.90 -17.15 -10.86
CA PHE A 33 27.64 -17.80 -10.55
C PHE A 33 27.68 -18.53 -9.20
N GLU A 34 28.76 -19.27 -8.93
CA GLU A 34 28.97 -19.94 -7.66
C GLU A 34 29.01 -18.93 -6.47
N LEU A 35 29.79 -17.86 -6.63
CA LEU A 35 29.91 -16.82 -5.59
C LEU A 35 28.59 -16.06 -5.41
N ALA A 36 27.87 -15.73 -6.50
CA ALA A 36 26.57 -15.09 -6.43
C ALA A 36 25.56 -15.92 -5.62
N ASN A 37 25.56 -17.25 -5.84
CA ASN A 37 24.70 -18.17 -5.11
C ASN A 37 25.09 -18.27 -3.64
N GLN A 38 26.37 -18.35 -3.30
CA GLN A 38 26.84 -18.34 -1.91
C GLN A 38 26.45 -17.05 -1.18
N LEU A 39 26.61 -15.89 -1.84
CA LEU A 39 26.23 -14.60 -1.27
C LEU A 39 24.70 -14.50 -1.06
N PHE A 40 23.92 -15.00 -2.02
CA PHE A 40 22.47 -15.04 -1.91
C PHE A 40 22.02 -15.93 -0.75
N ASP A 41 22.60 -17.13 -0.61
CA ASP A 41 22.28 -18.09 0.43
C ASP A 41 22.71 -17.58 1.82
N ASN A 42 23.76 -16.73 1.88
CA ASN A 42 24.23 -16.04 3.08
C ASN A 42 23.49 -14.70 3.34
N GLU A 43 22.42 -14.40 2.58
CA GLU A 43 21.65 -13.14 2.68
C GLU A 43 22.46 -11.86 2.39
N GLU A 44 23.62 -11.99 1.73
CA GLU A 44 24.42 -10.85 1.26
C GLU A 44 23.90 -10.32 -0.09
N PHE A 45 22.59 -9.95 -0.10
CA PHE A 45 21.84 -9.66 -1.31
C PHE A 45 22.45 -8.54 -2.17
N LEU A 46 22.93 -7.46 -1.55
CA LEU A 46 23.51 -6.33 -2.30
C LEU A 46 24.78 -6.74 -3.09
N LYS A 47 25.55 -7.68 -2.58
CA LYS A 47 26.72 -8.20 -3.30
C LYS A 47 26.30 -9.20 -4.38
N SER A 48 25.30 -10.03 -4.11
CA SER A 48 24.81 -11.01 -5.10
C SER A 48 24.18 -10.32 -6.32
N ILE A 49 23.49 -9.19 -6.14
CA ILE A 49 22.89 -8.37 -7.19
C ILE A 49 23.91 -8.07 -8.29
N VAL A 50 25.09 -7.54 -7.93
CA VAL A 50 26.12 -7.13 -8.89
C VAL A 50 26.60 -8.31 -9.75
N LEU A 51 26.76 -9.48 -9.14
CA LEU A 51 27.18 -10.68 -9.86
C LEU A 51 26.07 -11.24 -10.74
N TYR A 52 24.81 -11.30 -10.25
CA TYR A 52 23.69 -11.76 -11.06
C TYR A 52 23.44 -10.86 -12.28
N GLU A 53 23.61 -9.54 -12.16
CA GLU A 53 23.55 -8.62 -13.29
C GLU A 53 24.59 -8.96 -14.36
N GLN A 54 25.85 -9.17 -13.97
CA GLN A 54 26.92 -9.53 -14.90
C GLN A 54 26.65 -10.87 -15.57
N ILE A 55 26.20 -11.89 -14.83
CA ILE A 55 25.87 -13.22 -15.34
C ILE A 55 24.74 -13.12 -16.37
N TYR A 56 23.68 -12.40 -16.03
CA TYR A 56 22.55 -12.21 -16.93
C TYR A 56 22.96 -11.47 -18.21
N GLN A 57 23.75 -10.40 -18.10
CA GLN A 57 24.25 -9.64 -19.25
C GLN A 57 25.11 -10.51 -20.18
N HIS A 58 25.90 -11.43 -19.62
CA HIS A 58 26.74 -12.33 -20.39
C HIS A 58 25.94 -13.40 -21.14
N SER A 59 24.94 -14.00 -20.47
CA SER A 59 24.22 -15.16 -21.05
C SER A 59 22.70 -15.06 -20.81
N PRO A 60 22.00 -14.05 -21.37
CA PRO A 60 20.61 -13.74 -21.05
C PRO A 60 19.60 -14.80 -21.49
N LYS A 61 19.99 -15.71 -22.39
CA LYS A 61 19.13 -16.78 -22.94
C LYS A 61 19.47 -18.16 -22.39
N SER A 62 20.47 -18.29 -21.53
CA SER A 62 20.80 -19.54 -20.87
C SER A 62 19.95 -19.81 -19.66
N GLY A 63 19.87 -21.08 -19.21
CA GLY A 63 19.19 -21.41 -17.95
C GLY A 63 19.82 -20.74 -16.72
N GLU A 64 21.16 -20.53 -16.75
CA GLU A 64 21.88 -19.79 -15.72
C GLU A 64 21.50 -18.30 -15.74
N GLY A 65 21.35 -17.71 -16.93
CA GLY A 65 20.89 -16.33 -17.10
C GLY A 65 19.45 -16.13 -16.60
N GLU A 66 18.55 -17.07 -16.91
CA GLU A 66 17.18 -17.05 -16.38
C GLU A 66 17.18 -17.11 -14.84
N LEU A 67 17.96 -18.06 -14.27
CA LEU A 67 18.07 -18.17 -12.80
C LEU A 67 18.71 -16.93 -12.16
N ALA A 68 19.75 -16.38 -12.79
CA ALA A 68 20.39 -15.16 -12.34
C ALA A 68 19.39 -13.98 -12.32
N TYR A 69 18.57 -13.86 -13.37
CA TYR A 69 17.56 -12.80 -13.44
C TYR A 69 16.44 -12.95 -12.40
N TYR A 70 16.00 -14.19 -12.14
CA TYR A 70 15.07 -14.50 -11.06
C TYR A 70 15.65 -14.13 -9.70
N ARG A 71 16.89 -14.57 -9.41
CA ARG A 71 17.55 -14.29 -8.13
C ARG A 71 17.91 -12.81 -7.96
N LEU A 72 18.16 -12.10 -9.04
CA LEU A 72 18.37 -10.66 -9.04
C LEU A 72 17.12 -9.93 -8.52
N GLY A 73 15.95 -10.20 -9.08
CA GLY A 73 14.68 -9.65 -8.58
C GLY A 73 14.41 -10.05 -7.13
N THR A 74 14.68 -11.32 -6.78
CA THR A 74 14.51 -11.81 -5.41
C THR A 74 15.48 -11.14 -4.43
N SER A 75 16.71 -10.86 -4.83
CA SER A 75 17.69 -10.14 -4.01
C SER A 75 17.24 -8.72 -3.70
N TYR A 76 16.72 -7.99 -4.71
CA TYR A 76 16.11 -6.67 -4.49
C TYR A 76 14.92 -6.75 -3.53
N TYR A 77 14.05 -7.76 -3.69
CA TYR A 77 12.91 -7.94 -2.79
C TYR A 77 13.34 -8.21 -1.33
N LYS A 78 14.36 -9.05 -1.14
CA LYS A 78 14.90 -9.39 0.17
C LYS A 78 15.69 -8.24 0.81
N SER A 79 16.27 -7.35 0.01
CA SER A 79 16.90 -6.11 0.48
C SER A 79 15.90 -4.94 0.61
N GLU A 80 14.60 -5.22 0.48
CA GLU A 80 13.51 -4.25 0.63
C GLU A 80 13.49 -3.12 -0.42
N ASP A 81 14.27 -3.25 -1.50
CA ASP A 81 14.12 -2.38 -2.67
C ASP A 81 12.97 -2.87 -3.56
N TYR A 82 11.75 -2.57 -3.12
CA TYR A 82 10.54 -3.06 -3.77
C TYR A 82 10.30 -2.43 -5.15
N TYR A 83 10.83 -1.25 -5.43
CA TYR A 83 10.76 -0.64 -6.77
C TYR A 83 11.56 -1.45 -7.77
N MET A 84 12.83 -1.73 -7.46
CA MET A 84 13.68 -2.55 -8.32
C MET A 84 13.18 -3.98 -8.40
N ALA A 85 12.76 -4.58 -7.29
CA ALA A 85 12.20 -5.93 -7.29
C ALA A 85 10.99 -6.04 -8.22
N GLY A 86 10.01 -5.13 -8.12
CA GLY A 86 8.83 -5.09 -8.97
C GLY A 86 9.17 -4.92 -10.46
N TYR A 87 10.16 -4.10 -10.77
CA TYR A 87 10.69 -3.96 -12.13
C TYR A 87 11.25 -5.29 -12.67
N TYR A 88 12.13 -5.96 -11.90
CA TYR A 88 12.75 -7.20 -12.34
C TYR A 88 11.75 -8.35 -12.42
N PHE A 89 10.80 -8.48 -11.52
CA PHE A 89 9.75 -9.49 -11.59
C PHE A 89 8.83 -9.29 -12.81
N SER A 90 8.38 -8.07 -13.05
CA SER A 90 7.55 -7.76 -14.23
C SER A 90 8.32 -7.99 -15.54
N SER A 91 9.58 -7.60 -15.57
CA SER A 91 10.45 -7.81 -16.73
C SER A 91 10.79 -9.29 -16.95
N TYR A 92 10.90 -10.09 -15.88
CA TYR A 92 11.09 -11.54 -15.99
C TYR A 92 9.91 -12.20 -16.71
N ILE A 93 8.68 -11.89 -16.32
CA ILE A 93 7.47 -12.44 -16.93
C ILE A 93 7.42 -12.16 -18.44
N GLN A 94 7.82 -10.94 -18.85
CA GLN A 94 7.88 -10.57 -20.27
C GLN A 94 8.97 -11.30 -21.03
N ARG A 95 10.13 -11.57 -20.40
CA ARG A 95 11.28 -12.21 -21.03
C ARG A 95 11.15 -13.72 -21.10
N PHE A 96 10.51 -14.33 -20.11
CA PHE A 96 10.33 -15.76 -19.95
C PHE A 96 8.84 -16.13 -19.83
N PRO A 97 8.03 -15.89 -20.88
CA PRO A 97 6.55 -16.00 -20.80
C PRO A 97 6.05 -17.42 -20.52
N TYR A 98 6.89 -18.43 -20.72
CA TYR A 98 6.54 -19.84 -20.47
C TYR A 98 7.14 -20.39 -19.19
N SER A 99 7.75 -19.56 -18.36
CA SER A 99 8.33 -19.99 -17.08
C SER A 99 7.25 -20.35 -16.07
N VAL A 100 7.46 -21.47 -15.38
CA VAL A 100 6.59 -21.93 -14.27
C VAL A 100 6.60 -20.97 -13.08
N LYS A 101 7.55 -20.04 -13.05
CA LYS A 101 7.68 -19.03 -11.99
C LYS A 101 6.77 -17.81 -12.19
N ASN A 102 6.09 -17.71 -13.34
CA ASN A 102 5.36 -16.49 -13.69
C ASN A 102 4.20 -16.19 -12.72
N GLU A 103 3.50 -17.21 -12.19
CA GLU A 103 2.47 -17.02 -11.17
C GLU A 103 3.06 -16.41 -9.89
N GLU A 104 4.12 -17.01 -9.36
CA GLU A 104 4.83 -16.52 -8.17
C GLU A 104 5.31 -15.08 -8.37
N LEU A 105 5.97 -14.81 -9.52
CA LEU A 105 6.57 -13.51 -9.78
C LEU A 105 5.54 -12.42 -10.04
N MET A 106 4.40 -12.76 -10.62
CA MET A 106 3.30 -11.81 -10.80
C MET A 106 2.70 -11.40 -9.44
N PHE A 107 2.53 -12.35 -8.54
CA PHE A 107 2.13 -12.06 -7.16
C PHE A 107 3.18 -11.20 -6.44
N LEU A 108 4.46 -11.55 -6.52
CA LEU A 108 5.54 -10.79 -5.89
C LEU A 108 5.68 -9.38 -6.47
N ALA A 109 5.48 -9.19 -7.77
CA ALA A 109 5.46 -7.86 -8.39
C ALA A 109 4.30 -7.00 -7.85
N ALA A 110 3.12 -7.59 -7.69
CA ALA A 110 1.99 -6.92 -7.05
C ALA A 110 2.27 -6.63 -5.57
N MET A 111 2.89 -7.57 -4.84
CA MET A 111 3.30 -7.36 -3.46
C MET A 111 4.33 -6.24 -3.28
N CYS A 112 5.22 -6.02 -4.27
CA CYS A 112 6.12 -4.87 -4.27
C CYS A 112 5.34 -3.56 -4.24
N LYS A 113 4.27 -3.43 -5.01
CA LYS A 113 3.37 -2.26 -4.98
C LYS A 113 2.65 -2.13 -3.64
N VAL A 114 2.20 -3.25 -3.05
CA VAL A 114 1.60 -3.26 -1.70
C VAL A 114 2.59 -2.74 -0.64
N LYS A 115 3.85 -3.15 -0.74
CA LYS A 115 4.92 -2.70 0.18
C LYS A 115 5.26 -1.22 0.01
N ASN A 116 5.17 -0.69 -1.22
CA ASN A 116 5.39 0.72 -1.53
C ASN A 116 4.18 1.61 -1.23
N SER A 117 3.01 1.03 -0.90
CA SER A 117 1.82 1.79 -0.53
C SER A 117 2.11 2.71 0.67
N PRO A 118 1.96 4.05 0.53
CA PRO A 118 2.43 5.02 1.51
C PRO A 118 1.55 5.06 2.77
N GLU A 119 1.95 5.84 3.76
CA GLU A 119 1.14 6.13 4.96
C GLU A 119 -0.22 6.73 4.61
N ILE A 120 -1.24 6.51 5.45
CA ILE A 120 -2.64 6.92 5.22
C ILE A 120 -2.77 8.43 4.91
N SER A 121 -1.96 9.26 5.56
CA SER A 121 -1.99 10.73 5.41
C SER A 121 -1.50 11.23 4.04
N LEU A 122 -0.72 10.42 3.33
CA LEU A 122 -0.14 10.75 2.05
C LEU A 122 -1.09 10.46 0.88
N ASP A 123 -0.70 10.81 -0.34
CA ASP A 123 -1.42 10.42 -1.56
C ASP A 123 -1.54 8.91 -1.68
N GLN A 124 -2.70 8.39 -2.09
CA GLN A 124 -2.99 6.96 -2.14
C GLN A 124 -2.99 6.37 -3.57
N THR A 125 -2.47 7.09 -4.55
CA THR A 125 -2.39 6.60 -5.94
C THR A 125 -1.62 5.27 -6.01
N GLU A 126 -0.49 5.14 -5.29
CA GLU A 126 0.26 3.87 -5.23
C GLU A 126 -0.52 2.75 -4.53
N THR A 127 -1.42 3.09 -3.60
CA THR A 127 -2.32 2.11 -2.97
C THR A 127 -3.38 1.61 -3.95
N GLU A 128 -3.94 2.48 -4.77
CA GLU A 128 -4.86 2.11 -5.84
C GLU A 128 -4.17 1.25 -6.90
N ASP A 129 -2.94 1.59 -7.28
CA ASP A 129 -2.09 0.80 -8.17
C ASP A 129 -1.78 -0.60 -7.60
N ALA A 130 -1.61 -0.71 -6.28
CA ALA A 130 -1.41 -1.99 -5.62
C ALA A 130 -2.68 -2.85 -5.66
N ILE A 131 -3.86 -2.26 -5.39
CA ILE A 131 -5.15 -2.95 -5.51
C ILE A 131 -5.32 -3.49 -6.93
N ASN A 132 -5.10 -2.65 -7.94
CA ASN A 132 -5.21 -3.03 -9.35
C ASN A 132 -4.23 -4.17 -9.70
N ALA A 133 -3.00 -4.14 -9.21
CA ALA A 133 -2.01 -5.17 -9.49
C ALA A 133 -2.40 -6.53 -8.88
N ILE A 134 -2.91 -6.56 -7.64
CA ILE A 134 -3.43 -7.79 -7.03
C ILE A 134 -4.67 -8.28 -7.77
N GLN A 135 -5.58 -7.38 -8.19
CA GLN A 135 -6.76 -7.76 -8.98
C GLN A 135 -6.36 -8.41 -10.29
N ILE A 136 -5.42 -7.84 -11.05
CA ILE A 136 -4.90 -8.42 -12.30
C ILE A 136 -4.29 -9.81 -12.04
N PHE A 137 -3.59 -9.99 -10.91
CA PHE A 137 -3.05 -11.30 -10.53
C PHE A 137 -4.15 -12.35 -10.35
N VAL A 138 -5.20 -12.07 -9.56
CA VAL A 138 -6.29 -13.03 -9.33
C VAL A 138 -7.12 -13.29 -10.59
N ASP A 139 -7.29 -12.29 -11.46
CA ASP A 139 -7.97 -12.44 -12.74
C ASP A 139 -7.16 -13.33 -13.71
N THR A 140 -5.82 -13.24 -13.66
CA THR A 140 -4.92 -14.04 -14.49
C THR A 140 -4.79 -15.48 -14.00
N TYR A 141 -4.82 -15.70 -12.68
CA TYR A 141 -4.68 -16.99 -12.03
C TYR A 141 -5.89 -17.32 -11.14
N PRO A 142 -7.07 -17.59 -11.71
CA PRO A 142 -8.32 -17.74 -10.94
C PRO A 142 -8.36 -19.00 -10.05
N THR A 143 -7.42 -19.94 -10.24
CA THR A 143 -7.30 -21.17 -9.43
C THR A 143 -6.10 -21.15 -8.49
N THR A 144 -5.47 -19.99 -8.31
CA THR A 144 -4.31 -19.84 -7.43
C THR A 144 -4.63 -20.18 -5.98
N ALA A 145 -3.69 -20.83 -5.30
CA ALA A 145 -3.77 -21.04 -3.84
C ALA A 145 -3.69 -19.72 -3.03
N LEU A 146 -3.30 -18.61 -3.69
CA LEU A 146 -3.16 -17.30 -3.08
C LEU A 146 -4.44 -16.45 -3.18
N MET A 147 -5.56 -17.00 -3.68
CA MET A 147 -6.81 -16.26 -3.90
C MET A 147 -7.30 -15.57 -2.62
N ASP A 148 -7.46 -16.31 -1.52
CA ASP A 148 -7.99 -15.77 -0.26
C ASP A 148 -7.07 -14.70 0.33
N SER A 149 -5.76 -14.93 0.30
CA SER A 149 -4.79 -13.95 0.78
C SER A 149 -4.77 -12.68 -0.07
N SER A 150 -4.94 -12.81 -1.39
CA SER A 150 -5.04 -11.68 -2.32
C SER A 150 -6.27 -10.82 -2.05
N ASN A 151 -7.43 -11.45 -1.84
CA ASN A 151 -8.66 -10.74 -1.50
C ASN A 151 -8.52 -9.99 -0.17
N GLN A 152 -7.93 -10.63 0.86
CA GLN A 152 -7.66 -9.96 2.14
C GLN A 152 -6.72 -8.76 2.00
N ILE A 153 -5.74 -8.81 1.09
CA ILE A 153 -4.85 -7.68 0.80
C ILE A 153 -5.64 -6.54 0.16
N ILE A 154 -6.47 -6.83 -0.83
CA ILE A 154 -7.35 -5.85 -1.49
C ILE A 154 -8.24 -5.16 -0.46
N ASP A 155 -8.89 -5.93 0.42
CA ASP A 155 -9.81 -5.40 1.43
C ASP A 155 -9.08 -4.47 2.41
N ARG A 156 -7.88 -4.84 2.88
CA ARG A 156 -7.04 -3.96 3.73
C ARG A 156 -6.65 -2.66 3.04
N LEU A 157 -6.29 -2.72 1.76
CA LEU A 157 -5.92 -1.52 1.00
C LEU A 157 -7.13 -0.61 0.76
N ARG A 158 -8.30 -1.19 0.47
CA ARG A 158 -9.57 -0.44 0.35
C ARG A 158 -9.95 0.22 1.67
N GLN A 159 -9.85 -0.51 2.78
CA GLN A 159 -10.10 0.05 4.11
C GLN A 159 -9.12 1.19 4.45
N LYS A 160 -7.86 1.09 4.01
CA LYS A 160 -6.88 2.17 4.18
C LYS A 160 -7.30 3.45 3.46
N ILE A 161 -7.79 3.34 2.21
CA ILE A 161 -8.30 4.48 1.44
C ILE A 161 -9.56 5.05 2.09
N GLU A 162 -10.49 4.20 2.50
CA GLU A 162 -11.72 4.60 3.22
C GLU A 162 -11.39 5.35 4.51
N THR A 163 -10.45 4.84 5.31
CA THR A 163 -9.99 5.50 6.54
C THR A 163 -9.41 6.89 6.27
N LYS A 164 -8.69 7.07 5.16
CA LYS A 164 -8.21 8.40 4.75
C LYS A 164 -9.35 9.37 4.48
N GLU A 165 -10.36 8.94 3.73
CA GLU A 165 -11.53 9.77 3.41
C GLU A 165 -12.33 10.11 4.69
N PHE A 166 -12.52 9.13 5.58
CA PHE A 166 -13.09 9.36 6.90
C PHE A 166 -12.31 10.44 7.68
N ASN A 167 -10.98 10.32 7.75
CA ASN A 167 -10.14 11.29 8.44
C ASN A 167 -10.26 12.71 7.85
N HIS A 168 -10.46 12.84 6.54
CA HIS A 168 -10.71 14.13 5.87
C HIS A 168 -12.03 14.76 6.34
N VAL A 169 -13.11 13.98 6.42
CA VAL A 169 -14.40 14.48 6.95
C VAL A 169 -14.22 15.00 8.37
N MET A 170 -13.60 14.19 9.22
CA MET A 170 -13.41 14.53 10.63
C MET A 170 -12.47 15.73 10.81
N LEU A 171 -11.45 15.87 10.00
CA LEU A 171 -10.57 17.04 10.00
C LEU A 171 -11.33 18.34 9.68
N TYR A 172 -12.19 18.32 8.65
CA TYR A 172 -13.01 19.49 8.32
C TYR A 172 -14.00 19.83 9.46
N ALA A 173 -14.59 18.80 10.07
CA ALA A 173 -15.49 19.00 11.21
C ALA A 173 -14.76 19.60 12.42
N GLN A 174 -13.58 19.09 12.78
CA GLN A 174 -12.77 19.55 13.90
C GLN A 174 -12.20 20.96 13.69
N THR A 175 -11.92 21.33 12.44
CA THR A 175 -11.39 22.67 12.10
C THR A 175 -12.49 23.68 11.77
N GLU A 176 -13.76 23.37 12.10
CA GLU A 176 -14.93 24.23 11.92
C GLU A 176 -15.16 24.70 10.48
N ARG A 177 -14.66 23.91 9.52
CA ARG A 177 -14.90 24.13 8.09
C ARG A 177 -16.24 23.54 7.68
N TYR A 178 -17.30 23.99 8.31
CA TYR A 178 -18.65 23.37 8.26
C TYR A 178 -19.13 23.01 6.86
N ARG A 179 -18.96 23.92 5.89
CA ARG A 179 -19.37 23.65 4.51
C ARG A 179 -18.56 22.51 3.87
N ALA A 180 -17.26 22.49 4.10
CA ALA A 180 -16.40 21.44 3.58
C ALA A 180 -16.69 20.10 4.27
N ALA A 181 -16.95 20.10 5.58
CA ALA A 181 -17.30 18.92 6.35
C ALA A 181 -18.60 18.28 5.85
N VAL A 182 -19.65 19.08 5.59
CA VAL A 182 -20.93 18.59 5.03
C VAL A 182 -20.70 17.98 3.66
N ALA A 183 -20.03 18.69 2.75
CA ALA A 183 -19.77 18.19 1.38
C ALA A 183 -18.91 16.92 1.36
N ALA A 184 -17.86 16.85 2.19
CA ALA A 184 -17.02 15.68 2.31
C ALA A 184 -17.78 14.48 2.90
N ALA A 185 -18.66 14.72 3.88
CA ALA A 185 -19.49 13.67 4.47
C ALA A 185 -20.50 13.11 3.45
N GLU A 186 -21.13 13.95 2.64
CA GLU A 186 -22.04 13.51 1.57
C GLU A 186 -21.31 12.59 0.59
N ILE A 187 -20.13 12.99 0.11
CA ILE A 187 -19.29 12.18 -0.80
C ILE A 187 -18.88 10.85 -0.13
N PHE A 188 -18.49 10.89 1.14
CA PHE A 188 -18.10 9.68 1.87
C PHE A 188 -19.26 8.69 1.98
N LEU A 189 -20.45 9.14 2.38
CA LEU A 189 -21.62 8.28 2.56
C LEU A 189 -22.14 7.71 1.23
N GLU A 190 -22.01 8.46 0.14
CA GLU A 190 -22.32 7.96 -1.20
C GLU A 190 -21.34 6.88 -1.65
N LYS A 191 -20.04 7.09 -1.41
CA LYS A 191 -18.97 6.18 -1.85
C LYS A 191 -18.88 4.92 -0.98
N TYR A 192 -19.16 5.04 0.32
CA TYR A 192 -19.00 3.98 1.32
C TYR A 192 -20.29 3.76 2.16
N PRO A 193 -21.39 3.36 1.54
CA PRO A 193 -22.69 3.24 2.25
C PRO A 193 -22.70 2.16 3.35
N ALA A 194 -21.81 1.16 3.25
CA ALA A 194 -21.68 0.07 4.22
C ALA A 194 -20.46 0.26 5.16
N SER A 195 -19.90 1.46 5.23
CA SER A 195 -18.76 1.77 6.10
C SER A 195 -19.10 1.60 7.56
N ILE A 196 -18.14 1.06 8.33
CA ILE A 196 -18.24 1.06 9.81
C ILE A 196 -18.24 2.49 10.40
N HIS A 197 -17.80 3.48 9.61
CA HIS A 197 -17.77 4.90 9.98
C HIS A 197 -19.02 5.67 9.54
N ALA A 198 -19.97 5.02 8.86
CA ALA A 198 -21.12 5.71 8.26
C ALA A 198 -21.95 6.49 9.30
N GLU A 199 -22.23 5.89 10.45
CA GLU A 199 -22.96 6.54 11.54
C GLU A 199 -22.24 7.80 12.06
N GLU A 200 -20.94 7.69 12.34
CA GLU A 200 -20.12 8.80 12.85
C GLU A 200 -20.02 9.94 11.85
N VAL A 201 -19.79 9.61 10.56
CA VAL A 201 -19.75 10.59 9.47
C VAL A 201 -21.10 11.28 9.30
N PHE A 202 -22.20 10.55 9.36
CA PHE A 202 -23.53 11.13 9.20
C PHE A 202 -23.89 12.02 10.38
N SER A 203 -23.59 11.61 11.62
CA SER A 203 -23.80 12.46 12.81
C SER A 203 -22.98 13.75 12.71
N ALA A 204 -21.72 13.65 12.27
CA ALA A 204 -20.87 14.81 12.01
C ALA A 204 -21.46 15.72 10.92
N MET A 205 -22.02 15.15 9.85
CA MET A 205 -22.69 15.90 8.78
C MET A 205 -23.88 16.70 9.32
N VAL A 206 -24.77 16.11 10.10
CA VAL A 206 -25.93 16.80 10.72
C VAL A 206 -25.43 17.92 11.62
N ARG A 207 -24.46 17.66 12.47
CA ARG A 207 -23.88 18.65 13.40
C ARG A 207 -23.27 19.83 12.65
N ASN A 208 -22.49 19.56 11.60
CA ASN A 208 -21.86 20.60 10.80
C ASN A 208 -22.88 21.36 9.93
N SER A 209 -23.98 20.73 9.49
CA SER A 209 -25.10 21.40 8.83
C SER A 209 -25.75 22.42 9.76
N TYR A 210 -25.95 22.09 11.05
CA TYR A 210 -26.43 23.03 12.04
C TYR A 210 -25.51 24.25 12.16
N TYR A 211 -24.21 24.05 12.37
CA TYR A 211 -23.26 25.17 12.51
C TYR A 211 -23.15 25.98 11.23
N LEU A 212 -23.20 25.35 10.07
CA LEU A 212 -23.23 26.02 8.77
C LEU A 212 -24.48 26.94 8.66
N THR A 213 -25.62 26.47 9.14
CA THR A 213 -26.89 27.22 9.15
C THR A 213 -26.80 28.44 10.06
N VAL A 214 -26.37 28.23 11.30
CA VAL A 214 -26.25 29.32 12.30
C VAL A 214 -25.31 30.44 11.80
N ASN A 215 -24.21 30.07 11.20
CA ASN A 215 -23.19 30.99 10.67
C ASN A 215 -23.49 31.49 9.24
N SER A 216 -24.73 31.36 8.77
CA SER A 216 -25.13 31.78 7.42
C SER A 216 -25.67 33.19 7.37
N VAL A 217 -25.51 33.84 6.20
CA VAL A 217 -26.25 35.06 5.88
C VAL A 217 -27.74 34.77 5.80
N GLU A 218 -28.60 35.76 6.18
CA GLU A 218 -30.04 35.59 6.31
C GLU A 218 -30.69 35.00 5.05
N SER A 219 -30.27 35.42 3.87
CA SER A 219 -30.82 34.97 2.59
C SER A 219 -30.62 33.46 2.32
N LYS A 220 -29.75 32.77 3.07
CA LYS A 220 -29.46 31.34 2.92
C LYS A 220 -29.96 30.49 4.08
N LYS A 221 -30.40 31.13 5.19
CA LYS A 221 -30.77 30.41 6.42
C LYS A 221 -31.94 29.47 6.20
N SER A 222 -33.03 29.95 5.58
CA SER A 222 -34.25 29.16 5.38
C SER A 222 -33.93 27.83 4.67
N THR A 223 -33.28 27.90 3.52
CA THR A 223 -32.90 26.69 2.74
C THR A 223 -32.03 25.75 3.56
N ARG A 224 -31.06 26.28 4.32
CA ARG A 224 -30.14 25.46 5.14
C ARG A 224 -30.80 24.85 6.36
N ILE A 225 -31.82 25.51 6.91
CA ILE A 225 -32.69 24.93 7.98
C ILE A 225 -33.38 23.68 7.42
N ASP A 226 -34.03 23.79 6.25
CA ASP A 226 -34.74 22.69 5.63
C ASP A 226 -33.79 21.52 5.31
N GLU A 227 -32.62 21.81 4.71
CA GLU A 227 -31.56 20.81 4.45
C GLU A 227 -31.08 20.12 5.75
N THR A 228 -30.90 20.87 6.83
CA THR A 228 -30.42 20.31 8.12
C THR A 228 -31.47 19.39 8.74
N ILE A 229 -32.78 19.78 8.68
CA ILE A 229 -33.89 18.96 9.17
C ILE A 229 -34.01 17.67 8.33
N GLU A 230 -33.88 17.77 7.00
CA GLU A 230 -33.92 16.59 6.12
C GLU A 230 -32.78 15.61 6.42
N ARG A 231 -31.54 16.10 6.59
CA ARG A 231 -30.39 15.28 7.00
C ARG A 231 -30.64 14.61 8.35
N MET A 232 -31.23 15.32 9.31
CA MET A 232 -31.57 14.74 10.62
C MET A 232 -32.58 13.60 10.49
N ARG A 233 -33.67 13.81 9.74
CA ARG A 233 -34.67 12.76 9.48
C ARG A 233 -34.08 11.53 8.82
N LYS A 234 -33.18 11.74 7.85
CA LYS A 234 -32.51 10.66 7.18
C LYS A 234 -31.55 9.90 8.12
N PHE A 235 -30.82 10.63 8.98
CA PHE A 235 -29.98 10.01 10.02
C PHE A 235 -30.80 9.11 10.95
N GLU A 236 -31.96 9.60 11.46
CA GLU A 236 -32.85 8.80 12.29
C GLU A 236 -33.42 7.56 11.58
N ALA A 237 -33.68 7.66 10.29
CA ALA A 237 -34.16 6.53 9.51
C ALA A 237 -33.09 5.47 9.26
N ASP A 238 -31.87 5.91 8.98
CA ASP A 238 -30.73 5.01 8.66
C ASP A 238 -30.11 4.40 9.93
N PHE A 239 -30.16 5.11 11.09
CA PHE A 239 -29.55 4.71 12.37
C PHE A 239 -30.53 4.88 13.54
N PRO A 240 -31.66 4.14 13.57
CA PRO A 240 -32.72 4.34 14.57
C PRO A 240 -32.29 4.06 16.01
N ASP A 241 -31.26 3.26 16.20
CA ASP A 241 -30.75 2.87 17.53
C ASP A 241 -29.55 3.72 17.99
N SER A 242 -29.19 4.78 17.25
CA SER A 242 -28.04 5.62 17.54
C SER A 242 -28.20 6.46 18.79
N ASP A 243 -27.22 6.42 19.68
CA ASP A 243 -27.15 7.26 20.87
C ASP A 243 -27.05 8.77 20.55
N GLU A 244 -26.59 9.12 19.33
CA GLU A 244 -26.44 10.50 18.85
C GLU A 244 -27.77 11.21 18.57
N ILE A 245 -28.87 10.47 18.28
CA ILE A 245 -30.19 11.02 17.92
C ILE A 245 -30.68 12.10 18.89
N LYS A 246 -30.63 11.81 20.20
CA LYS A 246 -31.10 12.75 21.20
C LYS A 246 -30.33 14.07 21.19
N GLY A 247 -29.01 13.99 21.07
CA GLY A 247 -28.16 15.19 21.06
C GLY A 247 -28.33 16.01 19.77
N LEU A 248 -28.41 15.34 18.64
CA LEU A 248 -28.63 16.00 17.35
C LEU A 248 -29.99 16.65 17.23
N ASN A 249 -31.08 15.99 17.73
CA ASN A 249 -32.41 16.56 17.77
C ASN A 249 -32.47 17.83 18.64
N GLN A 250 -31.83 17.82 19.79
CA GLN A 250 -31.76 19.02 20.66
C GLN A 250 -31.01 20.17 19.94
N LEU A 251 -30.00 19.84 19.13
CA LEU A 251 -29.25 20.83 18.39
C LEU A 251 -30.08 21.41 17.23
N VAL A 252 -30.71 20.56 16.43
CA VAL A 252 -31.50 20.95 15.25
C VAL A 252 -32.77 21.76 15.68
N ASN A 253 -33.43 21.39 16.76
CA ASN A 253 -34.59 22.10 17.26
C ASN A 253 -34.31 23.56 17.64
N LYS A 254 -33.04 23.94 17.93
CA LYS A 254 -32.67 25.34 18.16
C LYS A 254 -32.76 26.21 16.89
N LEU A 255 -32.84 25.61 15.72
CA LEU A 255 -33.03 26.35 14.45
C LEU A 255 -34.47 26.75 14.21
N LEU A 256 -35.41 26.14 14.93
CA LEU A 256 -36.87 26.36 14.81
C LEU A 256 -37.43 27.38 15.82
N ASN A 257 -36.60 27.74 16.81
CA ASN A 257 -36.92 28.74 17.84
C ASN A 257 -36.20 30.06 17.62
#